data_a4e4763d3521ed417505edabcca273c3
#
_entry.id   a4e4763d3521ed417505edabcca273c3
#
_cell.length_a   1.000
_cell.length_b   1.000
_cell.length_c   1.000
_cell.angle_alpha   90.00
_cell.angle_beta   90.00
_cell.angle_gamma   90.00
#
_symmetry.space_group_name_H-M   'P 1'
#
loop_
_entity.id
_entity.type
_entity.pdbx_description
1 polymer ?
#
loop_
_entity_poly.entity_id
_entity_poly.type
_entity_poly.pdbx_seq_one_letter_code
_entity_poly.pdbx_strand_id
1 'polypeptide(L)'
;MMNFMLFTSTVIIWGTTWIAIAWQIGPVDVVVSIFYRFALAGIVFLFGLLLLGRLKLPTQWRFVVLQALCLFSFNFICFYQATSLMHSGLVSVIFSLATIFNAINAHIFFGDKIRPQTIFAGLIGATGLVLLFWRDLTINFDKDVIQGVGWATTGTLFFSLGNMMSRKNSIHGVNPITANSWGMCIGAIILVTIAGVTGANFAIPNSPTYIWALIYLAIIGSVVGFSTYLMMVARIGSDRAAYTTVLFPVVALIMSTLFEGFEWHTTAFLGIALTIIGNLVMFARFSRSDKLLITSSKS
;
A
#
# COMPACT_ATOMS: atom_id res chain seq x y z
N MET A 1 7.77 -22.03 -10.72
CA MET A 1 8.87 -21.45 -9.93
C MET A 1 8.89 -19.92 -10.00
N MET A 2 9.01 -19.29 -11.15
CA MET A 2 9.05 -17.81 -11.30
C MET A 2 7.88 -17.06 -10.64
N ASN A 3 6.63 -17.48 -10.85
CA ASN A 3 5.46 -16.80 -10.25
C ASN A 3 5.45 -16.88 -8.72
N PHE A 4 5.89 -17.99 -8.15
CA PHE A 4 6.04 -18.15 -6.70
C PHE A 4 7.14 -17.22 -6.16
N MET A 5 8.27 -17.11 -6.85
CA MET A 5 9.35 -16.19 -6.46
C MET A 5 8.89 -14.72 -6.48
N LEU A 6 8.21 -14.29 -7.55
CA LEU A 6 7.66 -12.93 -7.63
C LEU A 6 6.66 -12.63 -6.50
N PHE A 7 5.78 -13.59 -6.21
CA PHE A 7 4.80 -13.48 -5.14
C PHE A 7 5.48 -13.33 -3.78
N THR A 8 6.35 -14.28 -3.44
CA THR A 8 7.07 -14.30 -2.15
C THR A 8 7.96 -13.06 -1.98
N SER A 9 8.70 -12.67 -3.04
CA SER A 9 9.52 -11.45 -2.99
C SER A 9 8.66 -10.21 -2.73
N THR A 10 7.51 -10.07 -3.40
CA THR A 10 6.62 -8.91 -3.18
C THR A 10 6.08 -8.89 -1.75
N VAL A 11 5.66 -10.04 -1.21
CA VAL A 11 5.17 -10.15 0.17
C VAL A 11 6.26 -9.76 1.18
N ILE A 12 7.47 -10.29 1.02
CA ILE A 12 8.60 -9.99 1.92
C ILE A 12 8.99 -8.52 1.80
N ILE A 13 9.20 -8.02 0.58
CA ILE A 13 9.60 -6.63 0.35
C ILE A 13 8.59 -5.67 1.00
N TRP A 14 7.32 -5.78 0.64
CA TRP A 14 6.32 -4.85 1.17
C TRP A 14 5.99 -5.08 2.65
N GLY A 15 6.10 -6.32 3.15
CA GLY A 15 5.97 -6.59 4.58
C GLY A 15 7.06 -5.93 5.42
N THR A 16 8.30 -5.95 4.96
CA THR A 16 9.43 -5.34 5.66
C THR A 16 9.59 -3.84 5.43
N THR A 17 8.89 -3.23 4.44
CA THR A 17 8.90 -1.76 4.28
C THR A 17 8.28 -1.02 5.47
N TRP A 18 7.37 -1.63 6.20
CA TRP A 18 6.71 -0.98 7.34
C TRP A 18 7.68 -0.72 8.49
N ILE A 19 8.50 -1.69 8.87
CA ILE A 19 9.54 -1.46 9.88
C ILE A 19 10.62 -0.48 9.40
N ALA A 20 10.95 -0.50 8.11
CA ALA A 20 11.88 0.46 7.56
C ALA A 20 11.32 1.91 7.58
N ILE A 21 9.98 2.08 7.46
CA ILE A 21 9.33 3.37 7.70
C ILE A 21 9.49 3.78 9.17
N ALA A 22 9.25 2.88 10.12
CA ALA A 22 9.43 3.18 11.55
C ALA A 22 10.85 3.65 11.87
N TRP A 23 11.87 3.06 11.24
CA TRP A 23 13.26 3.47 11.41
C TRP A 23 13.60 4.87 10.83
N GLN A 24 12.70 5.44 10.03
CA GLN A 24 12.84 6.80 9.52
C GLN A 24 12.13 7.87 10.37
N ILE A 25 11.34 7.44 11.37
CA ILE A 25 10.59 8.37 12.23
C ILE A 25 11.53 9.02 13.25
N GLY A 26 11.40 10.32 13.44
CA GLY A 26 12.04 11.12 14.47
C GLY A 26 13.20 12.01 14.01
N PRO A 27 14.23 11.52 13.30
CA PRO A 27 15.42 12.32 12.99
C PRO A 27 15.17 13.46 11.98
N VAL A 28 14.17 13.31 11.12
CA VAL A 28 13.85 14.22 10.02
C VAL A 28 12.35 14.39 9.93
N ASP A 29 11.90 15.54 9.48
CA ASP A 29 10.47 15.77 9.19
C ASP A 29 9.92 14.69 8.25
N VAL A 30 8.72 14.22 8.57
CA VAL A 30 8.04 13.13 7.83
C VAL A 30 7.99 13.43 6.33
N VAL A 31 7.60 14.65 5.95
CA VAL A 31 7.46 15.04 4.54
C VAL A 31 8.81 15.02 3.82
N VAL A 32 9.89 15.41 4.50
CA VAL A 32 11.25 15.40 3.95
C VAL A 32 11.77 13.97 3.80
N SER A 33 11.50 13.08 4.76
CA SER A 33 11.87 11.67 4.67
C SER A 33 11.19 10.99 3.48
N ILE A 34 9.91 11.27 3.24
CA ILE A 34 9.16 10.75 2.10
C ILE A 34 9.69 11.37 0.79
N PHE A 35 10.03 12.67 0.79
CA PHE A 35 10.66 13.32 -0.35
C PHE A 35 11.96 12.63 -0.74
N TYR A 36 12.88 12.40 0.21
CA TYR A 36 14.14 11.69 -0.06
C TYR A 36 13.92 10.31 -0.65
N ARG A 37 12.95 9.57 -0.11
CA ARG A 37 12.58 8.24 -0.62
C ARG A 37 12.14 8.29 -2.08
N PHE A 38 11.19 9.15 -2.43
CA PHE A 38 10.64 9.17 -3.80
C PHE A 38 11.50 9.94 -4.79
N ALA A 39 12.30 10.90 -4.35
CA ALA A 39 13.32 11.51 -5.19
C ALA A 39 14.36 10.47 -5.63
N LEU A 40 14.92 9.72 -4.68
CA LEU A 40 15.88 8.64 -4.99
C LEU A 40 15.22 7.55 -5.84
N ALA A 41 14.03 7.06 -5.46
CA ALA A 41 13.33 6.03 -6.20
C ALA A 41 12.99 6.47 -7.63
N GLY A 42 12.47 7.68 -7.81
CA GLY A 42 12.11 8.24 -9.11
C GLY A 42 13.34 8.39 -10.03
N ILE A 43 14.43 8.94 -9.51
CA ILE A 43 15.68 9.09 -10.25
C ILE A 43 16.22 7.71 -10.70
N VAL A 44 16.32 6.76 -9.76
CA VAL A 44 16.83 5.40 -10.06
C VAL A 44 15.91 4.71 -11.07
N PHE A 45 14.60 4.85 -10.94
CA PHE A 45 13.65 4.20 -11.85
C PHE A 45 13.71 4.81 -13.26
N LEU A 46 13.65 6.16 -13.37
CA LEU A 46 13.76 6.82 -14.68
C LEU A 46 15.10 6.56 -15.36
N PHE A 47 16.19 6.65 -14.61
CA PHE A 47 17.54 6.38 -15.13
C PHE A 47 17.68 4.92 -15.59
N GLY A 48 17.17 3.96 -14.81
CA GLY A 48 17.13 2.56 -15.21
C GLY A 48 16.31 2.32 -16.49
N LEU A 49 15.16 2.97 -16.63
CA LEU A 49 14.36 2.89 -17.87
C LEU A 49 15.04 3.56 -19.05
N LEU A 50 15.78 4.66 -18.84
CA LEU A 50 16.55 5.34 -19.86
C LEU A 50 17.68 4.42 -20.38
N LEU A 51 18.46 3.81 -19.48
CA LEU A 51 19.54 2.89 -19.84
C LEU A 51 19.04 1.66 -20.61
N LEU A 52 17.83 1.20 -20.30
CA LEU A 52 17.19 0.07 -20.99
C LEU A 52 16.49 0.47 -22.30
N GLY A 53 16.53 1.74 -22.69
CA GLY A 53 15.81 2.25 -23.88
C GLY A 53 14.28 2.13 -23.76
N ARG A 54 13.75 2.05 -22.54
CA ARG A 54 12.31 1.83 -22.26
C ARG A 54 11.62 3.04 -21.66
N LEU A 55 12.32 4.15 -21.51
CA LEU A 55 11.72 5.40 -21.00
C LEU A 55 10.69 5.94 -22.00
N LYS A 56 9.47 6.14 -21.54
CA LYS A 56 8.37 6.70 -22.33
C LYS A 56 7.76 7.87 -21.58
N LEU A 57 7.26 8.86 -22.33
CA LEU A 57 6.47 9.95 -21.77
C LEU A 57 5.01 9.51 -21.64
N PRO A 58 4.33 9.90 -20.56
CA PRO A 58 2.88 9.68 -20.43
C PRO A 58 2.11 10.48 -21.46
N THR A 59 1.10 9.87 -22.05
CA THR A 59 0.16 10.54 -22.97
C THR A 59 -0.88 11.37 -22.22
N GLN A 60 -1.14 11.06 -20.95
CA GLN A 60 -2.17 11.68 -20.10
C GLN A 60 -1.62 12.08 -18.75
N TRP A 61 -0.91 13.22 -18.70
CA TRP A 61 -0.25 13.74 -17.50
C TRP A 61 -1.20 13.99 -16.32
N ARG A 62 -2.45 14.41 -16.58
CA ARG A 62 -3.44 14.69 -15.53
C ARG A 62 -3.64 13.51 -14.58
N PHE A 63 -3.76 12.29 -15.12
CA PHE A 63 -3.99 11.11 -14.31
C PHE A 63 -2.69 10.63 -13.63
N VAL A 64 -1.52 10.87 -14.24
CA VAL A 64 -0.22 10.58 -13.60
C VAL A 64 0.01 11.53 -12.42
N VAL A 65 -0.33 12.83 -12.55
CA VAL A 65 -0.24 13.80 -11.45
C VAL A 65 -1.20 13.43 -10.31
N LEU A 66 -2.46 13.10 -10.62
CA LEU A 66 -3.42 12.69 -9.60
C LEU A 66 -3.01 11.37 -8.93
N GLN A 67 -2.44 10.43 -9.69
CA GLN A 67 -1.84 9.21 -9.13
C GLN A 67 -0.67 9.55 -8.20
N ALA A 68 0.21 10.48 -8.58
CA ALA A 68 1.35 10.90 -7.77
C ALA A 68 0.91 11.55 -6.45
N LEU A 69 -0.08 12.45 -6.50
CA LEU A 69 -0.68 13.08 -5.32
C LEU A 69 -1.21 12.02 -4.34
N CYS A 70 -1.99 11.07 -4.86
CA CYS A 70 -2.65 10.07 -4.02
C CYS A 70 -1.68 8.95 -3.59
N LEU A 71 -0.89 8.38 -4.53
CA LEU A 71 -0.15 7.13 -4.33
C LEU A 71 1.30 7.33 -3.86
N PHE A 72 1.92 8.49 -4.17
CA PHE A 72 3.34 8.75 -3.87
C PHE A 72 3.56 9.97 -2.97
N SER A 73 2.47 10.63 -2.49
CA SER A 73 2.55 11.78 -1.60
C SER A 73 1.63 11.62 -0.39
N PHE A 74 0.34 11.92 -0.50
CA PHE A 74 -0.56 12.01 0.65
C PHE A 74 -0.75 10.71 1.40
N ASN A 75 -0.85 9.57 0.73
CA ASN A 75 -0.96 8.28 1.42
C ASN A 75 0.27 8.01 2.30
N PHE A 76 1.48 8.34 1.81
CA PHE A 76 2.69 8.14 2.60
C PHE A 76 2.82 9.14 3.75
N ILE A 77 2.41 10.40 3.57
CA ILE A 77 2.30 11.34 4.69
C ILE A 77 1.43 10.73 5.79
N CYS A 78 0.26 10.21 5.42
CA CYS A 78 -0.64 9.57 6.37
C CYS A 78 -0.03 8.32 7.02
N PHE A 79 0.64 7.46 6.25
CA PHE A 79 1.25 6.24 6.82
C PHE A 79 2.43 6.54 7.73
N TYR A 80 3.29 7.51 7.40
CA TYR A 80 4.37 7.91 8.29
C TYR A 80 3.83 8.55 9.58
N GLN A 81 2.78 9.39 9.49
CA GLN A 81 2.11 9.93 10.67
C GLN A 81 1.46 8.82 11.51
N ALA A 82 0.83 7.83 10.90
CA ALA A 82 0.30 6.68 11.63
C ALA A 82 1.42 5.88 12.32
N THR A 83 2.54 5.65 11.63
CA THR A 83 3.69 4.90 12.18
C THR A 83 4.41 5.67 13.30
N SER A 84 4.31 7.00 13.36
CA SER A 84 4.82 7.78 14.50
C SER A 84 3.96 7.67 15.76
N LEU A 85 2.73 7.17 15.65
CA LEU A 85 1.75 7.08 16.73
C LEU A 85 1.48 5.64 17.19
N MET A 86 1.77 4.65 16.36
CA MET A 86 1.55 3.24 16.68
C MET A 86 2.51 2.32 15.91
N HIS A 87 2.61 1.07 16.34
CA HIS A 87 3.48 0.07 15.71
C HIS A 87 3.21 -0.07 14.21
N SER A 88 4.27 -0.12 13.42
CA SER A 88 4.21 -0.18 11.97
C SER A 88 3.44 -1.40 11.43
N GLY A 89 3.52 -2.52 12.13
CA GLY A 89 2.75 -3.72 11.82
C GLY A 89 1.25 -3.50 11.88
N LEU A 90 0.76 -2.71 12.86
CA LEU A 90 -0.67 -2.37 12.98
C LEU A 90 -1.13 -1.48 11.83
N VAL A 91 -0.30 -0.52 11.39
CA VAL A 91 -0.58 0.31 10.21
C VAL A 91 -0.76 -0.56 8.97
N SER A 92 0.08 -1.59 8.81
CA SER A 92 -0.02 -2.54 7.70
C SER A 92 -1.32 -3.36 7.70
N VAL A 93 -1.84 -3.71 8.88
CA VAL A 93 -3.12 -4.43 9.00
C VAL A 93 -4.28 -3.52 8.57
N ILE A 94 -4.28 -2.25 8.99
CA ILE A 94 -5.29 -1.28 8.54
C ILE A 94 -5.19 -1.07 7.01
N PHE A 95 -3.97 -1.00 6.47
CA PHE A 95 -3.78 -0.90 5.02
C PHE A 95 -4.37 -2.07 4.25
N SER A 96 -4.50 -3.25 4.83
CA SER A 96 -5.15 -4.40 4.17
C SER A 96 -6.61 -4.12 3.79
N LEU A 97 -7.28 -3.13 4.43
CA LEU A 97 -8.60 -2.63 4.02
C LEU A 97 -8.60 -1.92 2.66
N ALA A 98 -7.44 -1.67 2.05
CA ALA A 98 -7.35 -1.12 0.70
C ALA A 98 -8.18 -1.92 -0.31
N THR A 99 -8.36 -3.22 -0.10
CA THR A 99 -9.21 -4.08 -0.93
C THR A 99 -10.67 -3.63 -0.93
N ILE A 100 -11.19 -3.24 0.23
CA ILE A 100 -12.56 -2.75 0.40
C ILE A 100 -12.71 -1.36 -0.22
N PHE A 101 -11.79 -0.45 0.10
CA PHE A 101 -11.79 0.90 -0.50
C PHE A 101 -11.64 0.83 -2.02
N ASN A 102 -10.82 -0.08 -2.56
CA ASN A 102 -10.70 -0.30 -4.00
C ASN A 102 -12.03 -0.75 -4.62
N ALA A 103 -12.80 -1.63 -3.98
CA ALA A 103 -14.09 -2.08 -4.49
C ALA A 103 -15.13 -0.94 -4.49
N ILE A 104 -15.18 -0.16 -3.42
CA ILE A 104 -16.08 1.00 -3.30
C ILE A 104 -15.70 2.06 -4.35
N ASN A 105 -14.44 2.44 -4.42
CA ASN A 105 -13.97 3.44 -5.38
C ASN A 105 -14.09 2.96 -6.82
N ALA A 106 -13.88 1.67 -7.12
CA ALA A 106 -14.12 1.12 -8.44
C ALA A 106 -15.60 1.21 -8.85
N HIS A 107 -16.51 1.02 -7.90
CA HIS A 107 -17.94 1.25 -8.14
C HIS A 107 -18.24 2.73 -8.46
N ILE A 108 -17.69 3.65 -7.67
CA ILE A 108 -17.91 5.11 -7.84
C ILE A 108 -17.29 5.63 -9.15
N PHE A 109 -16.06 5.22 -9.48
CA PHE A 109 -15.32 5.79 -10.62
C PHE A 109 -15.58 5.09 -11.95
N PHE A 110 -15.98 3.80 -11.90
CA PHE A 110 -16.11 2.96 -13.11
C PHE A 110 -17.45 2.22 -13.21
N GLY A 111 -18.35 2.33 -12.22
CA GLY A 111 -19.62 1.61 -12.21
C GLY A 111 -19.50 0.11 -11.97
N ASP A 112 -18.35 -0.38 -11.50
CA ASP A 112 -18.12 -1.79 -11.23
C ASP A 112 -19.13 -2.28 -10.16
N LYS A 113 -19.70 -3.47 -10.33
CA LYS A 113 -20.66 -4.02 -9.38
C LYS A 113 -19.96 -4.50 -8.10
N ILE A 114 -20.39 -4.00 -6.95
CA ILE A 114 -19.95 -4.53 -5.66
C ILE A 114 -20.65 -5.87 -5.42
N ARG A 115 -19.86 -6.92 -5.28
CA ARG A 115 -20.39 -8.27 -5.00
C ARG A 115 -20.80 -8.37 -3.52
N PRO A 116 -21.87 -9.10 -3.18
CA PRO A 116 -22.26 -9.35 -1.77
C PRO A 116 -21.12 -9.93 -0.93
N GLN A 117 -20.29 -10.77 -1.55
CA GLN A 117 -19.06 -11.31 -0.96
C GLN A 117 -18.10 -10.21 -0.48
N THR A 118 -17.95 -9.12 -1.23
CA THR A 118 -17.12 -7.97 -0.87
C THR A 118 -17.63 -7.28 0.39
N ILE A 119 -18.97 -7.12 0.51
CA ILE A 119 -19.59 -6.52 1.68
C ILE A 119 -19.37 -7.42 2.91
N PHE A 120 -19.62 -8.72 2.78
CA PHE A 120 -19.42 -9.68 3.87
C PHE A 120 -17.94 -9.75 4.31
N ALA A 121 -17.01 -9.83 3.36
CA ALA A 121 -15.57 -9.77 3.63
C ALA A 121 -15.18 -8.48 4.36
N GLY A 122 -15.76 -7.34 3.95
CA GLY A 122 -15.55 -6.05 4.58
C GLY A 122 -16.00 -5.99 6.03
N LEU A 123 -17.17 -6.57 6.32
CA LEU A 123 -17.69 -6.64 7.69
C LEU A 123 -16.79 -7.51 8.58
N ILE A 124 -16.33 -8.66 8.09
CA ILE A 124 -15.39 -9.51 8.83
C ILE A 124 -14.09 -8.75 9.11
N GLY A 125 -13.50 -8.09 8.09
CA GLY A 125 -12.27 -7.32 8.24
C GLY A 125 -12.41 -6.14 9.21
N ALA A 126 -13.52 -5.40 9.14
CA ALA A 126 -13.82 -4.30 10.06
C ALA A 126 -13.98 -4.80 11.51
N THR A 127 -14.70 -5.93 11.72
CA THR A 127 -14.80 -6.57 13.04
C THR A 127 -13.41 -6.98 13.55
N GLY A 128 -12.56 -7.52 12.67
CA GLY A 128 -11.19 -7.86 13.00
C GLY A 128 -10.39 -6.65 13.49
N LEU A 129 -10.50 -5.50 12.84
CA LEU A 129 -9.85 -4.27 13.28
C LEU A 129 -10.38 -3.76 14.62
N VAL A 130 -11.70 -3.78 14.83
CA VAL A 130 -12.27 -3.39 16.12
C VAL A 130 -11.72 -4.27 17.25
N LEU A 131 -11.60 -5.59 17.04
CA LEU A 131 -11.01 -6.50 18.03
C LEU A 131 -9.52 -6.27 18.22
N LEU A 132 -8.78 -5.98 17.16
CA LEU A 132 -7.35 -5.69 17.21
C LEU A 132 -7.07 -4.49 18.12
N PHE A 133 -7.82 -3.41 17.97
CA PHE A 133 -7.68 -2.19 18.75
C PHE A 133 -8.59 -2.10 19.96
N TRP A 134 -9.25 -3.20 20.35
CA TRP A 134 -10.25 -3.21 21.42
C TRP A 134 -9.72 -2.62 22.73
N ARG A 135 -8.53 -3.03 23.14
CA ARG A 135 -7.94 -2.55 24.40
C ARG A 135 -7.60 -1.06 24.34
N ASP A 136 -7.07 -0.60 23.24
CA ASP A 136 -6.67 0.80 23.06
C ASP A 136 -7.90 1.71 22.97
N LEU A 137 -9.00 1.21 22.38
CA LEU A 137 -10.25 1.95 22.24
C LEU A 137 -11.09 1.97 23.51
N THR A 138 -11.05 0.93 24.35
CA THR A 138 -12.00 0.76 25.45
C THR A 138 -11.36 0.79 26.84
N ILE A 139 -10.13 0.31 26.97
CA ILE A 139 -9.42 0.17 28.25
C ILE A 139 -8.42 1.29 28.44
N ASN A 140 -7.52 1.48 27.48
CA ASN A 140 -6.42 2.44 27.59
C ASN A 140 -6.82 3.86 27.18
N PHE A 141 -7.86 4.03 26.33
CA PHE A 141 -8.24 5.29 25.67
C PHE A 141 -7.02 6.03 25.10
N ASP A 142 -6.15 5.26 24.41
CA ASP A 142 -4.92 5.78 23.84
C ASP A 142 -5.24 6.68 22.65
N LYS A 143 -5.08 8.00 22.87
CA LYS A 143 -5.37 9.01 21.85
C LYS A 143 -4.45 8.91 20.64
N ASP A 144 -3.21 8.51 20.85
CA ASP A 144 -2.20 8.39 19.79
C ASP A 144 -2.57 7.23 18.87
N VAL A 145 -2.99 6.08 19.45
CA VAL A 145 -3.47 4.95 18.66
C VAL A 145 -4.74 5.31 17.87
N ILE A 146 -5.71 5.99 18.50
CA ILE A 146 -6.94 6.42 17.82
C ILE A 146 -6.62 7.35 16.65
N GLN A 147 -5.73 8.31 16.85
CA GLN A 147 -5.27 9.23 15.82
C GLN A 147 -4.48 8.48 14.73
N GLY A 148 -3.62 7.53 15.12
CA GLY A 148 -2.89 6.66 14.21
C GLY A 148 -3.79 5.82 13.32
N VAL A 149 -4.89 5.26 13.86
CA VAL A 149 -5.93 4.55 13.08
C VAL A 149 -6.59 5.50 12.07
N GLY A 150 -6.89 6.74 12.47
CA GLY A 150 -7.43 7.78 11.57
C GLY A 150 -6.47 8.07 10.40
N TRP A 151 -5.19 8.30 10.70
CA TRP A 151 -4.17 8.51 9.68
C TRP A 151 -4.00 7.31 8.75
N ALA A 152 -3.88 6.09 9.30
CA ALA A 152 -3.73 4.87 8.50
C ALA A 152 -4.93 4.62 7.56
N THR A 153 -6.15 4.85 8.06
CA THR A 153 -7.38 4.71 7.26
C THR A 153 -7.43 5.74 6.14
N THR A 154 -7.08 7.00 6.43
CA THR A 154 -6.99 8.08 5.44
C THR A 154 -5.93 7.78 4.38
N GLY A 155 -4.75 7.32 4.81
CA GLY A 155 -3.69 6.88 3.89
C GLY A 155 -4.13 5.74 2.98
N THR A 156 -4.88 4.77 3.53
CA THR A 156 -5.46 3.66 2.77
C THR A 156 -6.49 4.14 1.74
N LEU A 157 -7.30 5.14 2.08
CA LEU A 157 -8.22 5.76 1.13
C LEU A 157 -7.47 6.46 -0.01
N PHE A 158 -6.44 7.26 0.30
CA PHE A 158 -5.60 7.88 -0.74
C PHE A 158 -4.93 6.84 -1.64
N PHE A 159 -4.42 5.75 -1.06
CA PHE A 159 -3.88 4.64 -1.84
C PHE A 159 -4.91 4.08 -2.83
N SER A 160 -6.14 3.87 -2.38
CA SER A 160 -7.23 3.40 -3.23
C SER A 160 -7.60 4.40 -4.34
N LEU A 161 -7.68 5.69 -4.03
CA LEU A 161 -7.89 6.74 -5.05
C LEU A 161 -6.76 6.76 -6.08
N GLY A 162 -5.52 6.60 -5.64
CA GLY A 162 -4.35 6.47 -6.51
C GLY A 162 -4.44 5.25 -7.44
N ASN A 163 -4.96 4.12 -6.95
CA ASN A 163 -5.22 2.94 -7.77
C ASN A 163 -6.30 3.21 -8.84
N MET A 164 -7.33 4.01 -8.53
CA MET A 164 -8.32 4.43 -9.53
C MET A 164 -7.67 5.28 -10.63
N MET A 165 -6.75 6.18 -10.26
CA MET A 165 -6.01 6.99 -11.24
C MET A 165 -5.05 6.11 -12.07
N SER A 166 -4.38 5.13 -11.45
CA SER A 166 -3.56 4.14 -12.16
C SER A 166 -4.38 3.34 -13.18
N ARG A 167 -5.60 2.91 -12.81
CA ARG A 167 -6.52 2.25 -13.74
C ARG A 167 -6.95 3.19 -14.87
N LYS A 168 -7.23 4.48 -14.59
CA LYS A 168 -7.51 5.49 -15.66
C LYS A 168 -6.31 5.69 -16.58
N ASN A 169 -5.08 5.75 -16.05
CA ASN A 169 -3.87 5.77 -16.86
C ASN A 169 -3.82 4.60 -17.83
N SER A 170 -4.05 3.37 -17.33
CA SER A 170 -4.04 2.16 -18.17
C SER A 170 -5.13 2.17 -19.26
N ILE A 171 -6.33 2.63 -18.93
CA ILE A 171 -7.44 2.78 -19.92
C ILE A 171 -7.05 3.75 -21.03
N HIS A 172 -6.26 4.80 -20.75
CA HIS A 172 -5.78 5.77 -21.73
C HIS A 172 -4.42 5.39 -22.36
N GLY A 173 -4.02 4.12 -22.24
CA GLY A 173 -2.81 3.59 -22.89
C GLY A 173 -1.49 3.95 -22.20
N VAL A 174 -1.50 4.55 -21.00
CA VAL A 174 -0.28 4.78 -20.22
C VAL A 174 0.11 3.50 -19.49
N ASN A 175 1.30 2.99 -19.81
CA ASN A 175 1.81 1.78 -19.14
C ASN A 175 2.04 2.04 -17.64
N PRO A 176 1.65 1.12 -16.74
CA PRO A 176 1.86 1.25 -15.29
C PRO A 176 3.31 1.54 -14.88
N ILE A 177 4.30 0.97 -15.59
CA ILE A 177 5.72 1.26 -15.33
C ILE A 177 6.02 2.74 -15.60
N THR A 178 5.53 3.27 -16.74
CA THR A 178 5.67 4.69 -17.08
C THR A 178 4.95 5.58 -16.08
N ALA A 179 3.69 5.23 -15.73
CA ALA A 179 2.92 6.01 -14.76
C ALA A 179 3.57 6.04 -13.37
N ASN A 180 4.13 4.91 -12.90
CA ASN A 180 4.79 4.85 -11.59
C ASN A 180 6.14 5.57 -11.58
N SER A 181 6.97 5.42 -12.62
CA SER A 181 8.28 6.08 -12.68
C SER A 181 8.15 7.61 -12.68
N TRP A 182 7.30 8.16 -13.52
CA TRP A 182 6.99 9.60 -13.53
C TRP A 182 6.22 10.03 -12.28
N GLY A 183 5.29 9.19 -11.80
CA GLY A 183 4.53 9.44 -10.59
C GLY A 183 5.40 9.60 -9.34
N MET A 184 6.47 8.82 -9.18
CA MET A 184 7.42 8.96 -8.08
C MET A 184 8.18 10.28 -8.14
N CYS A 185 8.63 10.73 -9.33
CA CYS A 185 9.29 12.02 -9.50
C CYS A 185 8.34 13.20 -9.22
N ILE A 186 7.12 13.14 -9.74
CA ILE A 186 6.10 14.18 -9.48
C ILE A 186 5.74 14.19 -8.00
N GLY A 187 5.58 13.02 -7.36
CA GLY A 187 5.37 12.91 -5.93
C GLY A 187 6.49 13.55 -5.11
N ALA A 188 7.74 13.35 -5.52
CA ALA A 188 8.88 14.02 -4.89
C ALA A 188 8.81 15.55 -5.06
N ILE A 189 8.44 16.06 -6.25
CA ILE A 189 8.26 17.51 -6.48
C ILE A 189 7.15 18.07 -5.59
N ILE A 190 6.03 17.36 -5.46
CA ILE A 190 4.93 17.77 -4.57
C ILE A 190 5.42 17.82 -3.11
N LEU A 191 6.12 16.79 -2.66
CA LEU A 191 6.61 16.68 -1.29
C LEU A 191 7.65 17.75 -0.95
N VAL A 192 8.59 18.05 -1.85
CA VAL A 192 9.57 19.14 -1.61
C VAL A 192 8.90 20.50 -1.61
N THR A 193 7.84 20.69 -2.40
CA THR A 193 7.04 21.92 -2.37
C THR A 193 6.31 22.06 -1.03
N ILE A 194 5.67 20.99 -0.54
CA ILE A 194 5.03 20.99 0.78
C ILE A 194 6.07 21.28 1.86
N ALA A 195 7.21 20.58 1.87
CA ALA A 195 8.29 20.80 2.83
C ALA A 195 8.80 22.25 2.83
N GLY A 196 8.97 22.84 1.64
CA GLY A 196 9.39 24.24 1.51
C GLY A 196 8.36 25.23 2.05
N VAL A 197 7.06 25.02 1.77
CA VAL A 197 5.98 25.89 2.26
C VAL A 197 5.78 25.76 3.77
N THR A 198 5.96 24.55 4.32
CA THR A 198 5.82 24.31 5.78
C THR A 198 7.07 24.67 6.57
N GLY A 199 8.17 25.05 5.92
CA GLY A 199 9.43 25.37 6.59
C GLY A 199 10.13 24.13 7.18
N ALA A 200 9.86 22.95 6.64
CA ALA A 200 10.44 21.70 7.13
C ALA A 200 11.97 21.70 6.98
N ASN A 201 12.66 21.09 7.94
CA ASN A 201 14.11 21.04 7.95
C ASN A 201 14.64 19.91 7.05
N PHE A 202 15.47 20.27 6.06
CA PHE A 202 16.12 19.34 5.12
C PHE A 202 17.43 18.75 5.67
N ALA A 203 17.46 18.35 6.93
CA ALA A 203 18.62 17.71 7.51
C ALA A 203 18.74 16.25 7.01
N ILE A 204 19.98 15.84 6.70
CA ILE A 204 20.31 14.42 6.54
C ILE A 204 20.89 13.96 7.88
N PRO A 205 20.20 13.05 8.62
CA PRO A 205 20.67 12.65 9.93
C PRO A 205 21.92 11.79 9.81
N ASN A 206 22.85 11.94 10.73
CA ASN A 206 24.01 11.06 10.84
C ASN A 206 23.64 9.74 11.57
N SER A 207 22.61 9.09 11.08
CA SER A 207 22.11 7.81 11.60
C SER A 207 22.22 6.73 10.54
N PRO A 208 23.09 5.74 10.71
CA PRO A 208 23.22 4.64 9.76
C PRO A 208 21.88 3.92 9.52
N THR A 209 21.10 3.70 10.58
CA THR A 209 19.78 3.03 10.49
C THR A 209 18.83 3.79 9.56
N TYR A 210 18.76 5.12 9.70
CA TYR A 210 17.93 5.96 8.83
C TYR A 210 18.39 5.88 7.37
N ILE A 211 19.69 5.99 7.13
CA ILE A 211 20.26 5.97 5.77
C ILE A 211 20.00 4.62 5.08
N TRP A 212 20.24 3.51 5.80
CA TRP A 212 19.95 2.18 5.26
C TRP A 212 18.46 1.97 5.02
N ALA A 213 17.58 2.44 5.93
CA ALA A 213 16.14 2.42 5.73
C ALA A 213 15.72 3.23 4.51
N LEU A 214 16.30 4.43 4.29
CA LEU A 214 16.03 5.26 3.11
C LEU A 214 16.40 4.55 1.81
N ILE A 215 17.61 4.01 1.73
CA ILE A 215 18.09 3.28 0.54
C ILE A 215 17.22 2.05 0.29
N TYR A 216 16.92 1.29 1.34
CA TYR A 216 16.05 0.11 1.26
C TYR A 216 14.66 0.49 0.75
N LEU A 217 14.01 1.49 1.35
CA LEU A 217 12.68 1.95 0.97
C LEU A 217 12.63 2.50 -0.46
N ALA A 218 13.65 3.26 -0.87
CA ALA A 218 13.71 3.84 -2.20
C ALA A 218 13.96 2.76 -3.28
N ILE A 219 14.98 1.94 -3.11
CA ILE A 219 15.40 0.99 -4.14
C ILE A 219 14.58 -0.30 -4.06
N ILE A 220 14.64 -0.99 -2.90
CA ILE A 220 13.99 -2.30 -2.76
C ILE A 220 12.48 -2.13 -2.61
N GLY A 221 12.04 -1.31 -1.67
CA GLY A 221 10.61 -1.11 -1.37
C GLY A 221 9.83 -0.48 -2.52
N SER A 222 10.42 0.52 -3.20
CA SER A 222 9.74 1.25 -4.27
C SER A 222 10.09 0.71 -5.65
N VAL A 223 11.33 0.81 -6.13
CA VAL A 223 11.65 0.43 -7.52
C VAL A 223 11.50 -1.07 -7.75
N VAL A 224 12.14 -1.91 -6.93
CA VAL A 224 12.08 -3.38 -7.08
C VAL A 224 10.68 -3.88 -6.71
N GLY A 225 10.11 -3.42 -5.58
CA GLY A 225 8.80 -3.86 -5.10
C GLY A 225 7.68 -3.62 -6.12
N PHE A 226 7.56 -2.41 -6.67
CA PHE A 226 6.58 -2.14 -7.72
C PHE A 226 6.88 -2.89 -9.02
N SER A 227 8.16 -3.06 -9.39
CA SER A 227 8.52 -3.82 -10.60
C SER A 227 8.15 -5.29 -10.48
N THR A 228 8.44 -5.93 -9.34
CA THR A 228 8.08 -7.33 -9.09
C THR A 228 6.57 -7.53 -9.06
N TYR A 229 5.85 -6.62 -8.39
CA TYR A 229 4.39 -6.64 -8.36
C TYR A 229 3.78 -6.51 -9.76
N LEU A 230 4.23 -5.54 -10.57
CA LEU A 230 3.73 -5.34 -11.92
C LEU A 230 4.05 -6.53 -12.84
N MET A 231 5.26 -7.13 -12.73
CA MET A 231 5.59 -8.36 -13.45
C MET A 231 4.70 -9.52 -13.03
N MET A 232 4.37 -9.61 -11.75
CA MET A 232 3.44 -10.63 -11.24
C MET A 232 2.03 -10.42 -11.78
N VAL A 233 1.51 -9.18 -11.73
CA VAL A 233 0.19 -8.83 -12.30
C VAL A 233 0.11 -9.20 -13.78
N ALA A 234 1.15 -8.91 -14.55
CA ALA A 234 1.20 -9.25 -15.98
C ALA A 234 1.18 -10.76 -16.24
N ARG A 235 1.69 -11.59 -15.31
CA ARG A 235 1.80 -13.05 -15.48
C ARG A 235 0.59 -13.83 -14.95
N ILE A 236 0.06 -13.46 -13.79
CA ILE A 236 -0.97 -14.23 -13.09
C ILE A 236 -2.29 -13.48 -12.91
N GLY A 237 -2.35 -12.22 -13.40
CA GLY A 237 -3.50 -11.34 -13.29
C GLY A 237 -3.57 -10.60 -11.96
N SER A 238 -4.32 -9.48 -11.94
CA SER A 238 -4.50 -8.62 -10.78
C SER A 238 -5.15 -9.34 -9.60
N ASP A 239 -6.13 -10.20 -9.86
CA ASP A 239 -6.87 -10.91 -8.82
C ASP A 239 -5.96 -11.81 -7.98
N ARG A 240 -5.05 -12.55 -8.63
CA ARG A 240 -4.08 -13.41 -7.92
C ARG A 240 -2.96 -12.62 -7.28
N ALA A 241 -2.50 -11.54 -7.92
CA ALA A 241 -1.49 -10.66 -7.37
C ALA A 241 -1.99 -9.97 -6.09
N ALA A 242 -3.29 -9.67 -6.00
CA ALA A 242 -3.89 -9.04 -4.83
C ALA A 242 -3.79 -9.88 -3.54
N TYR A 243 -3.59 -11.20 -3.61
CA TYR A 243 -3.33 -12.01 -2.42
C TYR A 243 -2.06 -11.60 -1.65
N THR A 244 -1.13 -10.88 -2.28
CA THR A 244 0.03 -10.31 -1.56
C THR A 244 -0.41 -9.34 -0.47
N THR A 245 -1.51 -8.61 -0.66
CA THR A 245 -2.04 -7.66 0.33
C THR A 245 -2.60 -8.35 1.57
N VAL A 246 -2.89 -9.65 1.49
CA VAL A 246 -3.31 -10.47 2.64
C VAL A 246 -2.11 -10.91 3.48
N LEU A 247 -0.98 -11.21 2.83
CA LEU A 247 0.15 -11.85 3.48
C LEU A 247 1.21 -10.86 3.99
N PHE A 248 1.42 -9.72 3.34
CA PHE A 248 2.45 -8.80 3.81
C PHE A 248 2.18 -8.22 5.22
N PRO A 249 0.92 -8.04 5.71
CA PRO A 249 0.70 -7.62 7.09
C PRO A 249 1.19 -8.64 8.12
N VAL A 250 1.16 -9.93 7.77
CA VAL A 250 1.73 -10.97 8.65
C VAL A 250 3.23 -10.78 8.81
N VAL A 251 3.92 -10.53 7.70
CA VAL A 251 5.36 -10.22 7.72
C VAL A 251 5.62 -8.94 8.52
N ALA A 252 4.83 -7.88 8.30
CA ALA A 252 4.98 -6.61 9.00
C ALA A 252 4.78 -6.77 10.52
N LEU A 253 3.80 -7.56 10.96
CA LEU A 253 3.57 -7.84 12.38
C LEU A 253 4.72 -8.66 13.01
N ILE A 254 5.27 -9.62 12.27
CA ILE A 254 6.47 -10.34 12.74
C ILE A 254 7.63 -9.37 12.93
N MET A 255 7.86 -8.46 11.98
CA MET A 255 8.90 -7.43 12.08
C MET A 255 8.63 -6.48 13.26
N SER A 256 7.38 -6.06 13.45
CA SER A 256 6.96 -5.20 14.56
C SER A 256 7.16 -5.90 15.92
N THR A 257 6.90 -7.20 16.01
CA THR A 257 7.18 -8.00 17.21
C THR A 257 8.68 -8.06 17.53
N LEU A 258 9.50 -8.22 16.49
CA LEU A 258 10.95 -8.38 16.67
C LEU A 258 11.68 -7.05 16.96
N PHE A 259 11.21 -5.94 16.40
CA PHE A 259 11.96 -4.68 16.41
C PHE A 259 11.25 -3.51 17.10
N GLU A 260 9.93 -3.57 17.29
CA GLU A 260 9.15 -2.50 17.93
C GLU A 260 8.56 -2.93 19.28
N GLY A 261 8.73 -4.20 19.68
CA GLY A 261 8.19 -4.71 20.94
C GLY A 261 6.66 -4.90 20.94
N PHE A 262 6.07 -5.17 19.77
CA PHE A 262 4.62 -5.43 19.69
C PHE A 262 4.25 -6.66 20.54
N GLU A 263 3.34 -6.46 21.50
CA GLU A 263 2.85 -7.51 22.39
C GLU A 263 1.57 -8.16 21.86
N TRP A 264 1.57 -9.49 21.81
CA TRP A 264 0.42 -10.26 21.37
C TRP A 264 -0.58 -10.48 22.49
N HIS A 265 -1.77 -9.93 22.33
CA HIS A 265 -2.90 -10.20 23.21
C HIS A 265 -3.93 -11.08 22.49
N THR A 266 -4.79 -11.79 23.25
CA THR A 266 -5.82 -12.65 22.67
C THR A 266 -6.72 -11.89 21.70
N THR A 267 -7.13 -10.66 22.05
CA THR A 267 -7.96 -9.81 21.18
C THR A 267 -7.22 -9.40 19.91
N ALA A 268 -5.91 -9.09 19.99
CA ALA A 268 -5.09 -8.77 18.84
C ALA A 268 -4.96 -9.98 17.89
N PHE A 269 -4.68 -11.17 18.46
CA PHE A 269 -4.58 -12.39 17.68
C PHE A 269 -5.89 -12.70 16.93
N LEU A 270 -7.03 -12.65 17.63
CA LEU A 270 -8.35 -12.85 17.02
C LEU A 270 -8.67 -11.78 15.96
N GLY A 271 -8.33 -10.53 16.24
CA GLY A 271 -8.55 -9.40 15.32
C GLY A 271 -7.76 -9.57 14.02
N ILE A 272 -6.48 -9.93 14.12
CA ILE A 272 -5.62 -10.19 12.96
C ILE A 272 -6.14 -11.41 12.17
N ALA A 273 -6.49 -12.50 12.85
CA ALA A 273 -7.04 -13.69 12.21
C ALA A 273 -8.32 -13.35 11.41
N LEU A 274 -9.25 -12.59 12.01
CA LEU A 274 -10.46 -12.15 11.32
C LEU A 274 -10.16 -11.22 10.13
N THR A 275 -9.20 -10.30 10.28
CA THR A 275 -8.80 -9.42 9.16
C THR A 275 -8.24 -10.22 7.99
N ILE A 276 -7.40 -11.22 8.27
CA ILE A 276 -6.87 -12.13 7.24
C ILE A 276 -8.00 -12.95 6.61
N ILE A 277 -8.92 -13.51 7.41
CA ILE A 277 -10.07 -14.27 6.91
C ILE A 277 -10.94 -13.37 6.01
N GLY A 278 -11.24 -12.13 6.43
CA GLY A 278 -11.99 -11.16 5.63
C GLY A 278 -11.33 -10.94 4.26
N ASN A 279 -10.02 -10.71 4.24
CA ASN A 279 -9.29 -10.57 2.98
C ASN A 279 -9.29 -11.86 2.14
N LEU A 280 -9.14 -13.03 2.75
CA LEU A 280 -9.23 -14.32 2.04
C LEU A 280 -10.63 -14.55 1.43
N VAL A 281 -11.69 -14.23 2.19
CA VAL A 281 -13.07 -14.28 1.69
C VAL A 281 -13.27 -13.34 0.51
N MET A 282 -12.68 -12.13 0.55
CA MET A 282 -12.76 -11.16 -0.55
C MET A 282 -12.25 -11.73 -1.88
N PHE A 283 -11.17 -12.51 -1.82
CA PHE A 283 -10.53 -13.09 -3.01
C PHE A 283 -11.00 -14.52 -3.34
N ALA A 284 -11.70 -15.18 -2.42
CA ALA A 284 -12.20 -16.54 -2.68
C ALA A 284 -13.15 -16.56 -3.87
N ARG A 285 -12.86 -17.39 -4.86
CA ARG A 285 -13.80 -17.67 -5.94
C ARG A 285 -14.83 -18.69 -5.43
N PHE A 286 -15.96 -18.21 -4.93
CA PHE A 286 -17.10 -19.11 -4.77
C PHE A 286 -17.60 -19.46 -6.18
N SER A 287 -17.14 -20.63 -6.68
CA SER A 287 -17.61 -21.21 -7.93
C SER A 287 -19.11 -21.55 -7.78
N ARG A 288 -19.98 -20.61 -8.12
CA ARG A 288 -21.40 -20.90 -8.29
C ARG A 288 -21.84 -20.42 -9.67
N SER A 289 -22.17 -21.40 -10.51
CA SER A 289 -23.21 -21.32 -11.54
C SER A 289 -22.92 -20.62 -12.87
N ASP A 290 -21.74 -20.86 -13.50
CA ASP A 290 -21.67 -20.70 -14.96
C ASP A 290 -22.00 -22.01 -15.71
N LYS A 291 -22.27 -23.11 -14.98
CA LYS A 291 -22.63 -24.42 -15.60
C LYS A 291 -24.09 -24.54 -16.01
N LEU A 292 -24.97 -23.60 -15.59
CA LEU A 292 -26.41 -23.69 -15.92
C LEU A 292 -26.84 -22.92 -17.18
N LEU A 293 -25.99 -22.05 -17.73
CA LEU A 293 -26.32 -21.28 -18.95
C LEU A 293 -25.84 -21.94 -20.26
N ILE A 294 -24.98 -22.95 -20.17
CA ILE A 294 -24.49 -23.67 -21.39
C ILE A 294 -25.41 -24.84 -21.79
N THR A 295 -26.27 -25.30 -20.88
CA THR A 295 -27.20 -26.43 -21.20
C THR A 295 -28.56 -25.98 -21.70
N SER A 296 -28.95 -24.72 -21.65
CA SER A 296 -30.23 -24.21 -22.16
C SER A 296 -30.17 -23.67 -23.58
N SER A 297 -29.00 -23.64 -24.21
CA SER A 297 -28.83 -23.15 -25.61
C SER A 297 -28.68 -24.30 -26.65
N LYS A 298 -28.94 -25.54 -26.23
CA LYS A 298 -28.87 -26.72 -27.09
C LYS A 298 -30.18 -27.56 -27.03
N SER A 299 -31.31 -26.94 -26.83
CA SER A 299 -32.61 -27.54 -27.09
C SER A 299 -33.43 -26.71 -28.06
#